data_1789a0d8491b990c1e25813bf1806320
#
_entry.id   1789a0d8491b990c1e25813bf1806320
#
_cell.length_a   1.000
_cell.length_b   1.000
_cell.length_c   1.000
_cell.angle_alpha   90.00
_cell.angle_beta   90.00
_cell.angle_gamma   90.00
#
_symmetry.space_group_name_H-M   'P 1'
#
loop_
_entity.id
_entity.type
_entity.pdbx_description
1 polymer ?
#
loop_
_entity_poly.entity_id
_entity_poly.type
_entity_poly.pdbx_seq_one_letter_code
_entity_poly.pdbx_strand_id
1 'polypeptide(L)'
;MLDEYVVANGQDTATRGIQVMPVKGQPYAHQQKAYDFIRKTFGLDGYNPAKGKGAALLMEMGTGKTLVAIAATGCLSNQGKAARVLIVAPLPVLGVWEQEFEKFADFPYTLTVLRGTTSKKKAQLKNIDGDGLQVVVTNYDCLSKLATELAAYKADLVIADEGHKIKDSRTKRSKAMHKLGDLARYKLLLTGTL
;
A
#
# COMPACT_ATOMS: atom_id res chain seq x y z
N MET A 1 -16.79 -3.55 2.15
CA MET A 1 -15.39 -3.28 1.76
C MET A 1 -14.71 -4.50 1.12
N LEU A 2 -15.00 -5.72 1.52
CA LEU A 2 -14.44 -6.92 0.85
C LEU A 2 -14.99 -7.13 -0.57
N ASP A 3 -16.19 -6.65 -0.86
CA ASP A 3 -16.82 -6.75 -2.20
C ASP A 3 -16.13 -5.89 -3.28
N GLU A 4 -15.22 -4.98 -2.86
CA GLU A 4 -14.44 -4.14 -3.78
C GLU A 4 -13.03 -4.68 -4.05
N TYR A 5 -12.62 -5.80 -3.40
CA TYR A 5 -11.31 -6.39 -3.56
C TYR A 5 -11.37 -7.66 -4.41
N VAL A 6 -10.50 -7.73 -5.40
CA VAL A 6 -10.25 -8.97 -6.13
C VAL A 6 -9.15 -9.72 -5.39
N VAL A 7 -9.42 -10.98 -5.05
CA VAL A 7 -8.49 -11.84 -4.29
C VAL A 7 -7.66 -12.66 -5.25
N ALA A 8 -6.33 -12.63 -5.10
CA ALA A 8 -5.43 -13.51 -5.82
C ALA A 8 -5.42 -14.90 -5.17
N ASN A 9 -6.18 -15.81 -5.73
CA ASN A 9 -6.00 -17.24 -5.50
C ASN A 9 -5.15 -17.80 -6.64
N GLY A 10 -3.96 -18.25 -6.36
CA GLY A 10 -2.89 -18.83 -7.16
C GLY A 10 -3.10 -19.52 -8.54
N GLN A 11 -4.20 -19.27 -9.23
CA GLN A 11 -4.54 -19.90 -10.51
C GLN A 11 -5.08 -18.87 -11.51
N ASP A 12 -4.18 -18.06 -12.09
CA ASP A 12 -4.51 -17.42 -13.36
C ASP A 12 -3.25 -17.28 -14.22
N THR A 13 -3.17 -18.07 -15.28
CA THR A 13 -2.05 -18.12 -16.23
C THR A 13 -2.52 -17.50 -17.55
N ALA A 14 -2.24 -16.22 -17.74
CA ALA A 14 -2.23 -15.63 -19.07
C ALA A 14 -0.91 -14.88 -19.26
N THR A 15 0.01 -15.53 -19.94
CA THR A 15 1.32 -15.01 -20.34
C THR A 15 1.16 -13.90 -21.37
N ARG A 16 1.25 -12.64 -20.94
CA ARG A 16 1.62 -11.52 -21.81
C ARG A 16 2.70 -10.73 -21.09
N GLY A 17 3.88 -10.66 -21.69
CA GLY A 17 5.04 -9.86 -21.33
C GLY A 17 5.27 -9.67 -19.83
N ILE A 18 6.12 -10.48 -19.22
CA ILE A 18 6.57 -10.31 -17.84
C ILE A 18 7.11 -8.89 -17.71
N GLN A 19 6.40 -8.01 -17.01
CA GLN A 19 6.93 -6.70 -16.71
C GLN A 19 7.78 -6.76 -15.45
N VAL A 20 9.00 -6.26 -15.57
CA VAL A 20 9.97 -6.26 -14.49
C VAL A 20 9.42 -5.47 -13.30
N MET A 21 9.47 -6.08 -12.12
CA MET A 21 9.16 -5.39 -10.87
C MET A 21 10.22 -4.29 -10.63
N PRO A 22 9.83 -3.06 -10.28
CA PRO A 22 10.78 -1.99 -9.98
C PRO A 22 11.36 -2.15 -8.57
N VAL A 23 12.10 -3.25 -8.37
CA VAL A 23 12.76 -3.58 -7.10
C VAL A 23 14.17 -4.09 -7.35
N LYS A 24 15.05 -3.81 -6.40
CA LYS A 24 16.40 -4.36 -6.38
C LYS A 24 16.35 -5.87 -6.14
N GLY A 25 17.17 -6.62 -6.87
CA GLY A 25 17.25 -8.07 -6.77
C GLY A 25 16.22 -8.80 -7.67
N GLN A 26 16.19 -10.12 -7.53
CA GLN A 26 15.35 -10.98 -8.36
C GLN A 26 14.15 -11.50 -7.55
N PRO A 27 12.92 -11.15 -7.91
CA PRO A 27 11.73 -11.64 -7.24
C PRO A 27 11.54 -13.14 -7.45
N TYR A 28 10.95 -13.82 -6.47
CA TYR A 28 10.47 -15.19 -6.64
C TYR A 28 9.24 -15.23 -7.55
N ALA A 29 9.01 -16.39 -8.19
CA ALA A 29 7.90 -16.56 -9.13
C ALA A 29 6.51 -16.24 -8.53
N HIS A 30 6.27 -16.55 -7.25
CA HIS A 30 5.02 -16.23 -6.58
C HIS A 30 4.87 -14.72 -6.31
N GLN A 31 5.97 -14.00 -6.07
CA GLN A 31 5.96 -12.54 -5.90
C GLN A 31 5.67 -11.85 -7.23
N GLN A 32 6.25 -12.33 -8.33
CA GLN A 32 5.96 -11.85 -9.67
C GLN A 32 4.47 -12.04 -10.02
N LYS A 33 3.90 -13.22 -9.75
CA LYS A 33 2.47 -13.49 -9.97
C LYS A 33 1.56 -12.54 -9.17
N ALA A 34 1.90 -12.29 -7.89
CA ALA A 34 1.16 -11.38 -7.04
C ALA A 34 1.24 -9.92 -7.56
N TYR A 35 2.40 -9.51 -8.03
CA TYR A 35 2.61 -8.20 -8.65
C TYR A 35 1.80 -8.05 -9.95
N ASP A 36 1.84 -9.04 -10.83
CA ASP A 36 1.07 -9.03 -12.09
C ASP A 36 -0.43 -8.97 -11.83
N PHE A 37 -0.91 -9.67 -10.80
CA PHE A 37 -2.29 -9.57 -10.34
C PHE A 37 -2.67 -8.13 -9.91
N ILE A 38 -1.83 -7.48 -9.09
CA ILE A 38 -2.08 -6.08 -8.68
C ILE A 38 -2.10 -5.17 -9.90
N ARG A 39 -1.15 -5.30 -10.81
CA ARG A 39 -1.07 -4.50 -12.04
C ARG A 39 -2.33 -4.63 -12.87
N LYS A 40 -2.81 -5.86 -13.09
CA LYS A 40 -4.06 -6.15 -13.80
C LYS A 40 -5.25 -5.50 -13.08
N THR A 41 -5.35 -5.69 -11.76
CA THR A 41 -6.46 -5.14 -10.94
C THR A 41 -6.49 -3.61 -10.98
N PHE A 42 -5.33 -2.97 -10.95
CA PHE A 42 -5.21 -1.50 -11.00
C PHE A 42 -5.26 -0.92 -12.42
N GLY A 43 -5.40 -1.75 -13.45
CA GLY A 43 -5.44 -1.30 -14.83
C GLY A 43 -4.13 -0.65 -15.30
N LEU A 44 -2.98 -1.21 -14.88
CA LEU A 44 -1.66 -0.69 -15.23
C LEU A 44 -1.11 -1.27 -16.54
N ASP A 45 -1.79 -2.23 -17.13
CA ASP A 45 -1.39 -2.94 -18.36
C ASP A 45 -2.16 -2.49 -19.60
N GLY A 46 -2.84 -1.34 -19.54
CA GLY A 46 -3.73 -0.89 -20.60
C GLY A 46 -5.07 -1.65 -20.67
N TYR A 47 -5.30 -2.58 -19.73
CA TYR A 47 -6.62 -3.19 -19.56
C TYR A 47 -7.58 -2.21 -18.89
N ASN A 48 -8.82 -2.24 -19.35
CA ASN A 48 -9.90 -1.55 -18.64
C ASN A 48 -9.95 -2.11 -17.20
N PRO A 49 -9.76 -1.29 -16.16
CA PRO A 49 -9.73 -1.82 -14.80
C PRO A 49 -11.06 -2.54 -14.55
N ALA A 50 -10.99 -3.78 -14.12
CA ALA A 50 -12.14 -4.40 -13.48
C ALA A 50 -12.69 -3.43 -12.44
N LYS A 51 -13.98 -3.37 -12.25
CA LYS A 51 -14.76 -2.35 -11.50
C LYS A 51 -14.25 -1.95 -10.10
N GLY A 52 -13.10 -2.43 -9.63
CA GLY A 52 -12.52 -2.10 -8.32
C GLY A 52 -11.09 -1.60 -8.45
N LYS A 53 -10.74 -0.57 -7.69
CA LYS A 53 -9.37 -0.06 -7.56
C LYS A 53 -8.69 -0.61 -6.31
N GLY A 54 -9.16 -1.74 -5.79
CA GLY A 54 -8.65 -2.42 -4.61
C GLY A 54 -8.14 -3.83 -4.91
N ALA A 55 -7.00 -4.19 -4.33
CA ALA A 55 -6.44 -5.53 -4.37
C ALA A 55 -6.14 -6.02 -2.94
N ALA A 56 -6.31 -7.32 -2.71
CA ALA A 56 -5.92 -7.96 -1.46
C ALA A 56 -4.88 -9.05 -1.74
N LEU A 57 -3.76 -9.00 -1.04
CA LEU A 57 -2.74 -10.05 -1.05
C LEU A 57 -2.92 -10.93 0.18
N LEU A 58 -3.47 -12.11 -0.04
CA LEU A 58 -3.55 -13.18 0.94
C LEU A 58 -2.34 -14.10 0.72
N MET A 59 -1.27 -13.83 1.42
CA MET A 59 -0.02 -14.57 1.32
C MET A 59 0.49 -14.87 2.71
N GLU A 60 1.09 -16.02 2.93
CA GLU A 60 1.66 -16.40 4.22
C GLU A 60 2.71 -15.40 4.73
N MET A 61 2.99 -15.44 6.02
CA MET A 61 4.06 -14.63 6.60
C MET A 61 5.41 -15.03 6.00
N GLY A 62 6.29 -14.05 5.76
CA GLY A 62 7.62 -14.31 5.20
C GLY A 62 7.66 -14.51 3.67
N THR A 63 6.54 -14.52 2.96
CA THR A 63 6.51 -14.73 1.49
C THR A 63 6.80 -13.46 0.67
N GLY A 64 7.03 -12.33 1.32
CA GLY A 64 7.44 -11.07 0.67
C GLY A 64 6.28 -10.17 0.23
N LYS A 65 5.15 -10.16 0.96
CA LYS A 65 4.05 -9.21 0.73
C LYS A 65 4.52 -7.75 0.64
N THR A 66 5.44 -7.37 1.53
CA THR A 66 6.02 -6.03 1.59
C THR A 66 6.77 -5.69 0.30
N LEU A 67 7.58 -6.60 -0.22
CA LEU A 67 8.29 -6.43 -1.49
C LEU A 67 7.31 -6.21 -2.66
N VAL A 68 6.25 -7.01 -2.72
CA VAL A 68 5.21 -6.85 -3.77
C VAL A 68 4.50 -5.50 -3.64
N ALA A 69 4.21 -5.04 -2.42
CA ALA A 69 3.59 -3.74 -2.18
C ALA A 69 4.52 -2.58 -2.56
N ILE A 70 5.83 -2.69 -2.28
CA ILE A 70 6.86 -1.73 -2.72
C ILE A 70 6.91 -1.69 -4.24
N ALA A 71 6.92 -2.84 -4.91
CA ALA A 71 6.91 -2.91 -6.37
C ALA A 71 5.65 -2.27 -6.98
N ALA A 72 4.48 -2.51 -6.41
CA ALA A 72 3.23 -1.90 -6.84
C ALA A 72 3.27 -0.37 -6.68
N THR A 73 3.84 0.11 -5.57
CA THR A 73 4.08 1.53 -5.32
C THR A 73 4.98 2.15 -6.39
N GLY A 74 6.12 1.54 -6.67
CA GLY A 74 7.05 2.01 -7.72
C GLY A 74 6.42 1.98 -9.11
N CYS A 75 5.66 0.95 -9.45
CA CYS A 75 4.96 0.85 -10.72
C CYS A 75 3.94 2.00 -10.92
N LEU A 76 3.16 2.31 -9.89
CA LEU A 76 2.21 3.43 -9.92
C LEU A 76 2.94 4.77 -10.06
N SER A 77 4.04 4.96 -9.34
CA SER A 77 4.84 6.18 -9.41
C SER A 77 5.49 6.36 -10.78
N ASN A 78 6.14 5.31 -11.31
CA ASN A 78 6.80 5.35 -12.63
C ASN A 78 5.82 5.62 -13.78
N GLN A 79 4.53 5.30 -13.59
CA GLN A 79 3.47 5.62 -14.56
C GLN A 79 2.79 6.96 -14.28
N GLY A 80 3.27 7.77 -13.33
CA GLY A 80 2.65 9.04 -12.94
C GLY A 80 1.25 8.90 -12.35
N LYS A 81 0.90 7.72 -11.83
CA LYS A 81 -0.44 7.40 -11.29
C LYS A 81 -0.54 7.55 -9.78
N ALA A 82 0.59 7.60 -9.08
CA ALA A 82 0.66 7.89 -7.65
C ALA A 82 1.89 8.74 -7.33
N ALA A 83 1.65 9.85 -6.63
CA ALA A 83 2.68 10.69 -6.05
C ALA A 83 2.66 10.62 -4.50
N ARG A 84 1.54 10.19 -3.90
CA ARG A 84 1.37 10.12 -2.45
C ARG A 84 0.86 8.76 -2.04
N VAL A 85 1.59 8.10 -1.13
CA VAL A 85 1.27 6.76 -0.63
C VAL A 85 1.17 6.79 0.89
N LEU A 86 0.10 6.23 1.42
CA LEU A 86 -0.10 6.04 2.85
C LEU A 86 -0.04 4.56 3.18
N ILE A 87 0.88 4.18 4.04
CA ILE A 87 1.01 2.84 4.57
C ILE A 87 0.55 2.84 6.03
N VAL A 88 -0.41 1.99 6.34
CA VAL A 88 -0.91 1.80 7.71
C VAL A 88 -0.53 0.39 8.15
N ALA A 89 0.30 0.30 9.18
CA ALA A 89 0.85 -0.95 9.65
C ALA A 89 0.79 -1.06 11.19
N PRO A 90 0.94 -2.25 11.78
CA PRO A 90 1.11 -2.39 13.22
C PRO A 90 2.33 -1.62 13.74
N LEU A 91 2.23 -1.08 14.95
CA LEU A 91 3.31 -0.25 15.53
C LEU A 91 4.70 -0.89 15.50
N PRO A 92 4.88 -2.20 15.81
CA PRO A 92 6.21 -2.83 15.82
C PRO A 92 6.89 -2.89 14.44
N VAL A 93 6.11 -2.87 13.35
CA VAL A 93 6.65 -3.05 11.99
C VAL A 93 6.85 -1.75 11.22
N LEU A 94 6.60 -0.58 11.83
CA LEU A 94 6.80 0.70 11.14
C LEU A 94 8.24 0.89 10.66
N GLY A 95 9.24 0.52 11.49
CA GLY A 95 10.66 0.59 11.12
C GLY A 95 11.06 -0.45 10.08
N VAL A 96 10.34 -1.58 10.02
CA VAL A 96 10.58 -2.62 9.00
C VAL A 96 10.23 -2.07 7.61
N TRP A 97 9.15 -1.30 7.46
CA TRP A 97 8.79 -0.67 6.19
C TRP A 97 9.89 0.26 5.67
N GLU A 98 10.52 1.05 6.56
CA GLU A 98 11.64 1.92 6.20
C GLU A 98 12.84 1.12 5.67
N GLN A 99 13.22 0.06 6.39
CA GLN A 99 14.31 -0.85 5.99
C GLN A 99 14.01 -1.60 4.68
N GLU A 100 12.78 -2.06 4.50
CA GLU A 100 12.36 -2.78 3.30
C GLU A 100 12.34 -1.88 2.06
N PHE A 101 11.91 -0.60 2.20
CA PHE A 101 12.02 0.36 1.11
C PHE A 101 13.47 0.63 0.74
N GLU A 102 14.35 0.85 1.69
CA GLU A 102 15.78 1.06 1.46
C GLU A 102 16.42 -0.13 0.74
N LYS A 103 16.06 -1.34 1.16
CA LYS A 103 16.60 -2.59 0.64
C LYS A 103 16.11 -2.89 -0.77
N PHE A 104 14.83 -2.66 -1.06
CA PHE A 104 14.19 -3.19 -2.26
C PHE A 104 13.75 -2.14 -3.28
N ALA A 105 13.47 -0.89 -2.91
CA ALA A 105 12.98 0.08 -3.87
C ALA A 105 14.04 0.42 -4.92
N ASP A 106 13.67 0.26 -6.21
CA ASP A 106 14.50 0.63 -7.36
C ASP A 106 13.83 1.79 -8.13
N PHE A 107 13.46 2.82 -7.38
CA PHE A 107 12.85 4.06 -7.87
C PHE A 107 13.04 5.16 -6.83
N PRO A 108 13.03 6.45 -7.23
CA PRO A 108 13.14 7.55 -6.28
C PRO A 108 11.90 7.69 -5.41
N TYR A 109 12.10 7.92 -4.12
CA TYR A 109 11.04 8.14 -3.15
C TYR A 109 11.55 8.96 -1.95
N THR A 110 10.62 9.59 -1.23
CA THR A 110 10.84 10.12 0.11
C THR A 110 9.92 9.39 1.08
N LEU A 111 10.46 8.80 2.14
CA LEU A 111 9.67 8.05 3.12
C LEU A 111 9.72 8.72 4.48
N THR A 112 8.54 8.96 5.07
CA THR A 112 8.37 9.53 6.39
C THR A 112 7.60 8.57 7.29
N VAL A 113 8.26 8.03 8.31
CA VAL A 113 7.59 7.28 9.39
C VAL A 113 7.11 8.26 10.44
N LEU A 114 5.80 8.34 10.65
CA LEU A 114 5.23 9.22 11.67
C LEU A 114 5.56 8.74 13.08
N ARG A 115 6.43 9.45 13.79
CA ARG A 115 6.93 9.09 15.12
C ARG A 115 6.60 10.17 16.16
N GLY A 116 6.53 9.77 17.42
CA GLY A 116 6.34 10.68 18.55
C GLY A 116 4.88 10.97 18.90
N THR A 117 4.63 12.10 19.54
CA THR A 117 3.29 12.52 19.98
C THR A 117 2.37 12.85 18.79
N THR A 118 1.07 12.89 19.04
CA THR A 118 0.08 13.30 18.01
C THR A 118 0.41 14.66 17.40
N SER A 119 0.83 15.63 18.22
CA SER A 119 1.21 16.96 17.73
C SER A 119 2.43 16.93 16.82
N LYS A 120 3.47 16.14 17.18
CA LYS A 120 4.65 15.93 16.31
C LYS A 120 4.28 15.28 14.98
N LYS A 121 3.43 14.26 15.02
CA LYS A 121 2.96 13.57 13.79
C LYS A 121 2.14 14.51 12.88
N LYS A 122 1.31 15.38 13.46
CA LYS A 122 0.59 16.40 12.69
C LYS A 122 1.54 17.39 12.03
N ALA A 123 2.58 17.82 12.74
CA ALA A 123 3.60 18.71 12.19
C ALA A 123 4.39 18.00 11.06
N GLN A 124 4.76 16.72 11.24
CA GLN A 124 5.41 15.94 10.20
C GLN A 124 4.55 15.86 8.93
N LEU A 125 3.24 15.55 9.05
CA LEU A 125 2.33 15.48 7.90
C LEU A 125 2.19 16.81 7.15
N LYS A 126 2.16 17.93 7.87
CA LYS A 126 2.07 19.27 7.27
C LYS A 126 3.34 19.68 6.51
N ASN A 127 4.48 19.16 6.93
CA ASN A 127 5.79 19.47 6.34
C ASN A 127 6.19 18.49 5.23
N ILE A 128 5.30 17.54 4.87
CA ILE A 128 5.53 16.68 3.70
C ILE A 128 5.23 17.52 2.47
N ASP A 129 6.28 18.03 1.89
CA ASP A 129 6.28 18.80 0.66
C ASP A 129 7.45 18.33 -0.20
N GLY A 130 7.29 18.43 -1.50
CA GLY A 130 8.35 18.04 -2.45
C GLY A 130 7.80 17.36 -3.68
N ASP A 131 8.62 17.38 -4.71
CA ASP A 131 8.37 16.69 -5.96
C ASP A 131 8.66 15.19 -5.83
N GLY A 132 8.00 14.39 -6.65
CA GLY A 132 8.18 12.95 -6.69
C GLY A 132 7.32 12.17 -5.70
N LEU A 133 7.67 10.91 -5.48
CA LEU A 133 6.91 9.99 -4.67
C LEU A 133 7.12 10.24 -3.16
N GLN A 134 6.05 10.59 -2.47
CA GLN A 134 6.01 10.76 -1.03
C GLN A 134 5.32 9.55 -0.38
N VAL A 135 6.00 8.86 0.53
CA VAL A 135 5.48 7.70 1.25
C VAL A 135 5.38 8.02 2.73
N VAL A 136 4.19 7.92 3.28
CA VAL A 136 3.93 8.09 4.72
C VAL A 136 3.62 6.74 5.35
N VAL A 137 4.29 6.42 6.44
CA VAL A 137 4.03 5.21 7.23
C VAL A 137 3.50 5.59 8.61
N THR A 138 2.38 5.02 9.01
CA THR A 138 1.77 5.27 10.34
C THR A 138 1.13 4.00 10.90
N ASN A 139 0.74 4.04 12.17
CA ASN A 139 0.05 2.91 12.81
C ASN A 139 -1.45 3.13 12.94
N TYR A 140 -2.21 2.04 13.05
CA TYR A 140 -3.67 2.03 13.13
C TYR A 140 -4.23 2.90 14.27
N ASP A 141 -3.57 2.93 15.43
CA ASP A 141 -4.06 3.67 16.61
C ASP A 141 -4.01 5.19 16.46
N CYS A 142 -3.27 5.66 15.47
CA CYS A 142 -3.16 7.08 15.14
C CYS A 142 -4.24 7.57 14.18
N LEU A 143 -4.89 6.68 13.43
CA LEU A 143 -5.77 7.06 12.32
C LEU A 143 -6.89 8.01 12.74
N SER A 144 -7.58 7.72 13.85
CA SER A 144 -8.68 8.58 14.33
C SER A 144 -8.17 9.95 14.82
N LYS A 145 -6.96 10.01 15.39
CA LYS A 145 -6.37 11.23 15.92
C LYS A 145 -5.77 12.14 14.85
N LEU A 146 -5.43 11.56 13.70
CA LEU A 146 -4.80 12.22 12.54
C LEU A 146 -5.75 12.29 11.34
N ALA A 147 -7.04 12.00 11.53
CA ALA A 147 -7.99 11.80 10.42
C ALA A 147 -8.04 13.01 9.47
N THR A 148 -8.02 14.23 10.00
CA THR A 148 -8.05 15.45 9.20
C THR A 148 -6.76 15.62 8.40
N GLU A 149 -5.61 15.45 9.03
CA GLU A 149 -4.30 15.62 8.40
C GLU A 149 -4.03 14.52 7.37
N LEU A 150 -4.43 13.27 7.67
CA LEU A 150 -4.30 12.15 6.72
C LEU A 150 -5.24 12.32 5.52
N ALA A 151 -6.45 12.83 5.71
CA ALA A 151 -7.35 13.16 4.61
C ALA A 151 -6.78 14.31 3.75
N ALA A 152 -6.19 15.33 4.38
CA ALA A 152 -5.53 16.43 3.68
C ALA A 152 -4.25 16.02 2.93
N TYR A 153 -3.60 14.94 3.34
CA TYR A 153 -2.46 14.35 2.64
C TYR A 153 -2.85 13.83 1.25
N LYS A 154 -4.11 13.46 1.02
CA LYS A 154 -4.66 13.01 -0.28
C LYS A 154 -3.84 11.88 -0.92
N ALA A 155 -3.68 10.78 -0.20
CA ALA A 155 -2.96 9.61 -0.71
C ALA A 155 -3.64 9.06 -1.97
N ASP A 156 -2.84 8.80 -3.02
CA ASP A 156 -3.28 8.11 -4.25
C ASP A 156 -3.42 6.61 -4.02
N LEU A 157 -2.50 6.04 -3.23
CA LEU A 157 -2.50 4.64 -2.81
C LEU A 157 -2.53 4.54 -1.29
N VAL A 158 -3.47 3.75 -0.76
CA VAL A 158 -3.52 3.39 0.65
C VAL A 158 -3.23 1.91 0.81
N ILE A 159 -2.22 1.57 1.60
CA ILE A 159 -1.82 0.20 1.92
C ILE A 159 -2.18 -0.09 3.37
N ALA A 160 -2.97 -1.13 3.61
CA ALA A 160 -3.28 -1.66 4.94
C ALA A 160 -2.48 -2.94 5.17
N ASP A 161 -1.46 -2.87 5.99
CA ASP A 161 -0.66 -4.04 6.38
C ASP A 161 -1.30 -4.74 7.59
N GLU A 162 -1.28 -6.08 7.61
CA GLU A 162 -1.99 -6.90 8.59
C GLU A 162 -3.48 -6.56 8.64
N GLY A 163 -4.15 -6.67 7.50
CA GLY A 163 -5.54 -6.26 7.29
C GLY A 163 -6.56 -6.83 8.27
N HIS A 164 -6.25 -7.94 8.96
CA HIS A 164 -7.09 -8.48 10.03
C HIS A 164 -7.32 -7.46 11.17
N LYS A 165 -6.45 -6.46 11.34
CA LYS A 165 -6.58 -5.38 12.33
C LYS A 165 -7.81 -4.49 12.12
N ILE A 166 -8.37 -4.49 10.92
CA ILE A 166 -9.57 -3.70 10.56
C ILE A 166 -10.77 -4.57 10.19
N LYS A 167 -10.75 -5.85 10.55
CA LYS A 167 -11.86 -6.81 10.31
C LYS A 167 -13.17 -6.37 10.97
N ASP A 168 -13.15 -5.86 12.21
CA ASP A 168 -14.33 -5.30 12.86
C ASP A 168 -14.59 -3.85 12.38
N SER A 169 -15.55 -3.70 11.47
CA SER A 169 -15.94 -2.42 10.88
C SER A 169 -16.50 -1.40 11.89
N ARG A 170 -16.92 -1.82 13.09
CA ARG A 170 -17.47 -0.93 14.12
C ARG A 170 -16.41 -0.13 14.84
N THR A 171 -15.16 -0.57 14.83
CA THR A 171 -14.06 0.10 15.54
C THR A 171 -13.72 1.46 14.93
N LYS A 172 -13.27 2.42 15.75
CA LYS A 172 -12.84 3.75 15.29
C LYS A 172 -11.72 3.67 14.26
N ARG A 173 -10.76 2.75 14.45
CA ARG A 173 -9.64 2.55 13.50
C ARG A 173 -10.13 2.02 12.14
N SER A 174 -11.06 1.06 12.13
CA SER A 174 -11.63 0.53 10.89
C SER A 174 -12.40 1.62 10.15
N LYS A 175 -13.27 2.36 10.83
CA LYS A 175 -14.00 3.48 10.22
C LYS A 175 -13.06 4.54 9.62
N ALA A 176 -11.98 4.87 10.34
CA ALA A 176 -10.99 5.83 9.83
C ALA A 176 -10.24 5.26 8.60
N MET A 177 -9.87 3.97 8.64
CA MET A 177 -9.20 3.31 7.52
C MET A 177 -10.10 3.23 6.28
N HIS A 178 -11.38 2.88 6.45
CA HIS A 178 -12.36 2.88 5.37
C HIS A 178 -12.47 4.24 4.70
N LYS A 179 -12.63 5.30 5.51
CA LYS A 179 -12.71 6.67 4.99
C LYS A 179 -11.48 7.08 4.19
N LEU A 180 -10.27 6.72 4.66
CA LEU A 180 -9.03 6.98 3.91
C LEU A 180 -8.97 6.17 2.62
N GLY A 181 -9.38 4.89 2.66
CA GLY A 181 -9.49 4.06 1.47
C GLY A 181 -10.47 4.61 0.43
N ASP A 182 -11.61 5.17 0.86
CA ASP A 182 -12.61 5.75 -0.05
C ASP A 182 -12.09 7.02 -0.73
N LEU A 183 -11.20 7.76 -0.08
CA LEU A 183 -10.56 8.95 -0.65
C LEU A 183 -9.43 8.59 -1.63
N ALA A 184 -8.83 7.41 -1.50
CA ALA A 184 -7.70 7.00 -2.32
C ALA A 184 -8.16 6.41 -3.66
N ARG A 185 -7.34 6.63 -4.69
CA ARG A 185 -7.57 6.03 -6.01
C ARG A 185 -7.29 4.53 -6.03
N TYR A 186 -6.29 4.08 -5.27
CA TYR A 186 -5.86 2.69 -5.18
C TYR A 186 -5.83 2.22 -3.73
N LYS A 187 -6.18 0.96 -3.51
CA LYS A 187 -6.23 0.33 -2.18
C LYS A 187 -5.51 -1.02 -2.24
N LEU A 188 -4.63 -1.28 -1.30
CA LEU A 188 -3.94 -2.56 -1.19
C LEU A 188 -4.04 -3.08 0.24
N LEU A 189 -4.58 -4.27 0.40
CA LEU A 189 -4.67 -4.97 1.67
C LEU A 189 -3.64 -6.10 1.70
N LEU A 190 -2.82 -6.13 2.74
CA LEU A 190 -1.85 -7.19 2.97
C LEU A 190 -2.27 -7.97 4.23
N THR A 191 -2.40 -9.28 4.11
CA THR A 191 -2.73 -10.13 5.26
C THR A 191 -2.23 -11.55 5.05
N GLY A 192 -1.80 -12.20 6.13
CA GLY A 192 -1.46 -13.62 6.16
C GLY A 192 -2.65 -14.51 6.46
N THR A 193 -3.72 -13.92 7.01
CA THR A 193 -4.94 -14.64 7.42
C THR A 193 -6.18 -13.80 7.10
N LEU A 194 -7.28 -14.47 6.79
CA LEU A 194 -8.61 -13.87 6.68
C LEU A 194 -9.31 -13.79 8.05
#